data_51770e9b9c301cb5b7be933e9f01fe71
#
_entry.id   51770e9b9c301cb5b7be933e9f01fe71
#
_cell.length_a   1.000
_cell.length_b   1.000
_cell.length_c   1.000
_cell.angle_alpha   90.00
_cell.angle_beta   90.00
_cell.angle_gamma   90.00
#
_symmetry.space_group_name_H-M   'P 1'
#
loop_
_entity.id
_entity.type
_entity.pdbx_description
1 polymer ?
#
loop_
_entity_poly.entity_id
_entity_poly.type
_entity_poly.pdbx_seq_one_letter_code
_entity_poly.pdbx_strand_id
1 'polypeptide(L)'
;VDPDKTLIFRNHAGELHDLTFRNAAFTQDHYLNLSGGNDKGTFSSSLGYYSEDGQIISTNYQRVNGTINGSYKLLPVLTVNAGGSFSWSKMPDLWTYDLKSPWNGETGEYELFYRTMSMFPTWNPWNEDGSPAAGWSNQDGNPYYWKDKLTRSTTNRKTSFNIGFALEIIPQQLFLNGNSSMYYTDYQLNCSKRSISR
;
A
#
# COMPACT_ATOMS: atom_id res chain seq x y z
N VAL A 1 -44.55 17.01 -1.43
CA VAL A 1 -44.70 18.38 -0.88
C VAL A 1 -45.30 18.24 0.50
N ASP A 2 -44.63 18.79 1.52
CA ASP A 2 -45.11 18.82 2.92
C ASP A 2 -45.92 20.10 3.13
N PRO A 3 -47.26 20.03 3.10
CA PRO A 3 -48.11 21.19 3.19
C PRO A 3 -48.10 21.82 4.59
N ASP A 4 -47.81 21.01 5.60
CA ASP A 4 -47.87 21.46 7.01
C ASP A 4 -46.48 21.94 7.50
N LYS A 5 -45.42 21.85 6.66
CA LYS A 5 -44.04 22.22 6.99
C LYS A 5 -43.55 21.54 8.27
N THR A 6 -43.91 20.28 8.44
CA THR A 6 -43.53 19.48 9.62
C THR A 6 -42.26 18.67 9.44
N LEU A 7 -41.78 18.52 8.18
CA LEU A 7 -40.55 17.81 7.90
C LEU A 7 -39.33 18.63 8.37
N ILE A 8 -38.60 18.07 9.29
CA ILE A 8 -37.36 18.65 9.79
C ILE A 8 -36.16 17.92 9.11
N PHE A 9 -35.38 18.64 8.36
CA PHE A 9 -34.19 18.14 7.75
C PHE A 9 -32.98 18.46 8.62
N ARG A 10 -32.21 17.44 8.97
CA ARG A 10 -30.92 17.62 9.66
C ARG A 10 -29.80 17.68 8.61
N ASN A 11 -28.82 18.53 8.84
CA ASN A 11 -27.62 18.61 8.02
C ASN A 11 -26.58 17.62 8.55
N HIS A 12 -26.25 16.61 7.76
CA HIS A 12 -25.28 15.55 8.05
C HIS A 12 -23.92 15.75 7.35
N ALA A 13 -23.69 16.88 6.68
CA ALA A 13 -22.47 17.10 5.90
C ALA A 13 -21.20 16.97 6.74
N GLY A 14 -21.19 17.50 7.97
CA GLY A 14 -20.06 17.36 8.89
C GLY A 14 -19.82 15.92 9.31
N GLU A 15 -20.87 15.17 9.60
CA GLU A 15 -20.78 13.75 9.97
C GLU A 15 -20.20 12.91 8.82
N LEU A 16 -20.59 13.17 7.58
CA LEU A 16 -20.06 12.49 6.40
C LEU A 16 -18.57 12.80 6.18
N HIS A 17 -18.16 14.04 6.42
CA HIS A 17 -16.76 14.42 6.37
C HIS A 17 -15.93 13.66 7.41
N ASP A 18 -16.35 13.67 8.67
CA ASP A 18 -15.63 13.03 9.79
C ASP A 18 -15.60 11.51 9.65
N LEU A 19 -16.59 10.94 8.97
CA LEU A 19 -16.59 9.52 8.63
C LEU A 19 -15.61 9.16 7.49
N THR A 20 -15.25 10.11 6.64
CA THR A 20 -14.39 9.87 5.48
C THR A 20 -12.94 10.18 5.78
N PHE A 21 -12.70 11.24 6.52
CA PHE A 21 -11.36 11.72 6.81
C PHE A 21 -10.96 11.46 8.24
N ARG A 22 -9.68 11.16 8.43
CA ARG A 22 -9.07 11.11 9.76
C ARG A 22 -8.67 12.51 10.19
N ASN A 23 -8.92 12.83 11.45
CA ASN A 23 -8.41 14.04 12.07
C ASN A 23 -6.89 14.05 12.22
N ALA A 24 -6.30 12.86 12.31
CA ALA A 24 -4.85 12.67 12.34
C ALA A 24 -4.48 11.35 11.64
N ALA A 25 -3.52 11.42 10.75
CA ALA A 25 -2.90 10.26 10.10
C ALA A 25 -1.52 10.02 10.73
N PHE A 26 -1.26 8.79 11.10
CA PHE A 26 0.00 8.42 11.75
C PHE A 26 0.96 7.81 10.74
N THR A 27 2.19 8.30 10.72
CA THR A 27 3.27 7.75 9.89
C THR A 27 4.43 7.36 10.79
N GLN A 28 5.00 6.19 10.54
CA GLN A 28 6.21 5.72 11.21
C GLN A 28 7.18 5.13 10.19
N ASP A 29 8.45 5.44 10.40
CA ASP A 29 9.57 4.91 9.61
C ASP A 29 10.67 4.46 10.56
N HIS A 30 11.02 3.18 10.48
CA HIS A 30 12.06 2.58 11.29
C HIS A 30 13.12 2.00 10.37
N TYR A 31 14.35 2.38 10.61
CA TYR A 31 15.48 1.95 9.80
C TYR A 31 16.63 1.47 10.68
N LEU A 32 17.09 0.25 10.40
CA LEU A 32 18.27 -0.33 11.02
C LEU A 32 19.32 -0.56 9.95
N ASN A 33 20.53 -0.10 10.21
CA ASN A 33 21.68 -0.33 9.34
C ASN A 33 22.82 -0.93 10.14
N LEU A 34 23.42 -1.99 9.60
CA LEU A 34 24.56 -2.67 10.17
C LEU A 34 25.63 -2.84 9.10
N SER A 35 26.82 -2.38 9.38
CA SER A 35 27.95 -2.53 8.47
C SER A 35 29.24 -2.81 9.21
N GLY A 36 30.14 -3.51 8.58
CA GLY A 36 31.41 -3.84 9.16
C GLY A 36 32.36 -4.45 8.12
N GLY A 37 33.58 -4.63 8.52
CA GLY A 37 34.58 -5.24 7.65
C GLY A 37 35.97 -5.24 8.22
N ASN A 38 36.84 -5.85 7.46
CA ASN A 38 38.31 -5.90 7.71
C ASN A 38 39.02 -5.83 6.37
N ASP A 39 40.35 -6.03 6.39
CA ASP A 39 41.18 -5.98 5.18
C ASP A 39 40.85 -7.02 4.11
N LYS A 40 40.10 -8.07 4.48
CA LYS A 40 39.69 -9.15 3.57
C LYS A 40 38.28 -9.03 3.07
N GLY A 41 37.41 -8.38 3.82
CA GLY A 41 36.00 -8.29 3.41
C GLY A 41 35.21 -7.24 4.14
N THR A 42 34.15 -6.83 3.49
CA THR A 42 33.17 -5.87 4.02
C THR A 42 31.78 -6.43 3.89
N PHE A 43 30.89 -6.04 4.78
CA PHE A 43 29.48 -6.33 4.67
C PHE A 43 28.65 -5.11 5.05
N SER A 44 27.48 -5.01 4.48
CA SER A 44 26.46 -4.08 4.90
C SER A 44 25.09 -4.74 4.82
N SER A 45 24.24 -4.45 5.79
CA SER A 45 22.88 -4.95 5.85
C SER A 45 21.97 -3.84 6.33
N SER A 46 20.78 -3.74 5.75
CA SER A 46 19.76 -2.80 6.20
C SER A 46 18.40 -3.47 6.29
N LEU A 47 17.59 -3.00 7.23
CA LEU A 47 16.21 -3.39 7.38
C LEU A 47 15.39 -2.12 7.62
N GLY A 48 14.35 -1.92 6.83
CA GLY A 48 13.43 -0.81 6.96
C GLY A 48 11.99 -1.30 7.13
N TYR A 49 11.25 -0.64 8.01
CA TYR A 49 9.82 -0.77 8.16
C TYR A 49 9.17 0.60 8.06
N TYR A 50 8.26 0.74 7.13
CA TYR A 50 7.46 1.94 6.92
C TYR A 50 5.98 1.61 7.03
N SER A 51 5.24 2.43 7.75
CA SER A 51 3.79 2.36 7.83
C SER A 51 3.20 3.76 7.84
N GLU A 52 2.22 3.98 7.01
CA GLU A 52 1.54 5.25 6.85
C GLU A 52 0.03 5.01 6.84
N ASP A 53 -0.68 5.73 7.66
CA ASP A 53 -2.13 5.88 7.56
C ASP A 53 -2.45 7.01 6.59
N GLY A 54 -3.30 6.76 5.59
CA GLY A 54 -3.81 7.81 4.72
C GLY A 54 -4.81 8.72 5.43
N GLN A 55 -5.03 9.91 4.89
CA GLN A 55 -6.03 10.84 5.43
C GLN A 55 -7.46 10.29 5.28
N ILE A 56 -7.72 9.51 4.26
CA ILE A 56 -8.99 8.82 4.08
C ILE A 56 -8.97 7.56 4.94
N ILE A 57 -10.08 7.31 5.65
CA ILE A 57 -10.21 6.11 6.48
C ILE A 57 -10.05 4.84 5.63
N SER A 58 -9.53 3.78 6.24
CA SER A 58 -9.25 2.49 5.57
C SER A 58 -8.16 2.53 4.50
N THR A 59 -7.47 3.66 4.31
CA THR A 59 -6.22 3.72 3.55
C THR A 59 -5.05 3.59 4.49
N ASN A 60 -4.17 2.67 4.20
CA ASN A 60 -2.88 2.57 4.84
C ASN A 60 -1.88 1.93 3.88
N TYR A 61 -0.63 2.29 4.02
CA TYR A 61 0.45 1.69 3.26
C TYR A 61 1.48 1.11 4.23
N GLN A 62 1.91 -0.10 3.96
CA GLN A 62 2.95 -0.76 4.74
C GLN A 62 4.04 -1.27 3.81
N ARG A 63 5.28 -1.10 4.21
CA ARG A 63 6.44 -1.61 3.48
C ARG A 63 7.50 -2.13 4.44
N VAL A 64 8.00 -3.32 4.13
CA VAL A 64 9.20 -3.89 4.73
C VAL A 64 10.23 -4.05 3.63
N ASN A 65 11.42 -3.57 3.83
CA ASN A 65 12.51 -3.74 2.88
C ASN A 65 13.79 -4.10 3.61
N GLY A 66 14.61 -4.89 2.95
CA GLY A 66 15.92 -5.27 3.47
C GLY A 66 16.94 -5.41 2.36
N THR A 67 18.18 -5.12 2.70
CA THR A 67 19.31 -5.33 1.82
C THR A 67 20.44 -6.01 2.57
N ILE A 68 21.20 -6.81 1.86
CA ILE A 68 22.45 -7.37 2.33
C ILE A 68 23.47 -7.31 1.20
N ASN A 69 24.64 -6.81 1.47
CA ASN A 69 25.74 -6.77 0.52
C ASN A 69 27.01 -7.17 1.20
N GLY A 70 27.85 -7.87 0.48
CA GLY A 70 29.16 -8.30 0.96
C GLY A 70 30.19 -8.28 -0.15
N SER A 71 31.40 -8.01 0.22
CA SER A 71 32.57 -8.09 -0.64
C SER A 71 33.66 -8.85 0.09
N TYR A 72 34.30 -9.80 -0.57
CA TYR A 72 35.36 -10.60 0.02
C TYR A 72 36.52 -10.85 -0.95
N LYS A 73 37.72 -10.57 -0.51
CA LYS A 73 38.96 -10.89 -1.22
C LYS A 73 39.29 -12.37 -1.04
N LEU A 74 38.87 -13.17 -2.01
CA LEU A 74 39.09 -14.62 -2.00
C LEU A 74 40.57 -14.96 -2.17
N LEU A 75 41.20 -14.19 -3.04
CA LEU A 75 42.65 -14.23 -3.32
C LEU A 75 43.20 -12.79 -3.39
N PRO A 76 44.50 -12.57 -3.28
CA PRO A 76 45.06 -11.22 -3.44
C PRO A 76 44.65 -10.51 -4.74
N VAL A 77 44.36 -11.28 -5.79
CA VAL A 77 43.97 -10.80 -7.12
C VAL A 77 42.47 -10.98 -7.43
N LEU A 78 41.72 -11.63 -6.55
CA LEU A 78 40.28 -11.95 -6.80
C LEU A 78 39.43 -11.46 -5.67
N THR A 79 38.52 -10.53 -5.99
CA THR A 79 37.44 -10.06 -5.11
C THR A 79 36.08 -10.55 -5.62
N VAL A 80 35.29 -11.08 -4.74
CA VAL A 80 33.90 -11.49 -5.03
C VAL A 80 32.96 -10.58 -4.27
N ASN A 81 31.91 -10.12 -4.96
CA ASN A 81 30.84 -9.32 -4.40
C ASN A 81 29.53 -10.10 -4.51
N ALA A 82 28.74 -10.10 -3.46
CA ALA A 82 27.40 -10.68 -3.48
C ALA A 82 26.45 -9.74 -2.76
N GLY A 83 25.24 -9.67 -3.27
CA GLY A 83 24.22 -8.83 -2.66
C GLY A 83 22.82 -9.38 -2.91
N GLY A 84 21.92 -8.93 -2.08
CA GLY A 84 20.50 -9.23 -2.22
C GLY A 84 19.64 -8.11 -1.64
N SER A 85 18.46 -7.96 -2.17
CA SER A 85 17.44 -7.10 -1.61
C SER A 85 16.10 -7.76 -1.66
N PHE A 86 15.25 -7.43 -0.69
CA PHE A 86 13.85 -7.75 -0.74
C PHE A 86 13.03 -6.51 -0.39
N SER A 87 11.84 -6.45 -0.93
CA SER A 87 10.84 -5.46 -0.57
C SER A 87 9.47 -6.12 -0.61
N TRP A 88 8.74 -5.97 0.45
CA TRP A 88 7.33 -6.33 0.53
C TRP A 88 6.53 -5.08 0.84
N SER A 89 5.48 -4.84 0.09
CA SER A 89 4.55 -3.77 0.40
C SER A 89 3.12 -4.23 0.25
N LYS A 90 2.27 -3.69 1.10
CA LYS A 90 0.84 -3.94 1.09
C LYS A 90 0.09 -2.62 1.19
N MET A 91 -0.88 -2.47 0.32
CA MET A 91 -1.82 -1.36 0.31
C MET A 91 -3.22 -1.94 0.20
N PRO A 92 -4.07 -1.81 1.21
CA PRO A 92 -5.48 -2.03 1.03
C PRO A 92 -6.00 -0.93 0.12
N ASP A 93 -6.60 -1.33 -0.98
CA ASP A 93 -7.30 -0.43 -1.86
C ASP A 93 -8.68 -0.19 -1.27
N LEU A 94 -9.11 1.05 -1.28
CA LEU A 94 -10.48 1.35 -0.98
C LEU A 94 -11.40 0.73 -2.02
N TRP A 95 -12.57 0.41 -1.53
CA TRP A 95 -13.64 -0.17 -2.27
C TRP A 95 -13.96 0.59 -3.57
N THR A 96 -14.03 -0.13 -4.68
CA THR A 96 -14.64 0.31 -5.91
C THR A 96 -15.98 -0.40 -6.07
N TYR A 97 -17.05 0.36 -6.24
CA TYR A 97 -18.42 -0.16 -6.31
C TYR A 97 -18.62 -1.15 -7.46
N ASP A 98 -18.00 -0.93 -8.59
CA ASP A 98 -18.20 -1.76 -9.77
C ASP A 98 -16.93 -2.47 -10.22
N LEU A 99 -16.74 -3.69 -9.71
CA LEU A 99 -15.71 -4.61 -10.20
C LEU A 99 -15.89 -5.01 -11.67
N LYS A 100 -17.00 -4.65 -12.29
CA LYS A 100 -17.33 -5.01 -13.67
C LYS A 100 -17.15 -3.85 -14.65
N SER A 101 -16.99 -2.64 -14.17
CA SER A 101 -16.81 -1.50 -15.06
C SER A 101 -15.39 -1.44 -15.60
N PRO A 102 -15.18 -1.61 -16.91
CA PRO A 102 -13.88 -1.45 -17.54
C PRO A 102 -13.35 0.00 -17.47
N TRP A 103 -14.18 0.94 -17.04
CA TRP A 103 -13.86 2.35 -16.88
C TRP A 103 -13.24 2.67 -15.51
N ASN A 104 -13.27 1.72 -14.57
CA ASN A 104 -12.78 1.94 -13.23
C ASN A 104 -11.29 1.56 -13.10
N GLY A 105 -10.45 2.22 -13.87
CA GLY A 105 -9.05 2.39 -13.52
C GLY A 105 -8.85 3.34 -12.34
N GLU A 106 -9.94 3.84 -11.76
CA GLU A 106 -9.93 4.76 -10.64
C GLU A 106 -9.75 4.01 -9.32
N THR A 107 -8.95 4.57 -8.46
CA THR A 107 -8.67 4.01 -7.15
C THR A 107 -9.90 4.10 -6.25
N GLY A 108 -10.08 3.15 -5.33
CA GLY A 108 -11.18 3.15 -4.40
C GLY A 108 -11.25 4.40 -3.49
N GLU A 109 -10.16 5.12 -3.35
CA GLU A 109 -10.09 6.41 -2.66
C GLU A 109 -10.95 7.48 -3.34
N TYR A 110 -10.87 7.56 -4.66
CA TYR A 110 -11.67 8.50 -5.44
C TYR A 110 -13.16 8.18 -5.31
N GLU A 111 -13.52 6.93 -5.39
CA GLU A 111 -14.91 6.49 -5.24
C GLU A 111 -15.49 6.86 -3.87
N LEU A 112 -14.79 6.58 -2.79
CA LEU A 112 -15.25 6.95 -1.44
C LEU A 112 -15.37 8.46 -1.29
N PHE A 113 -14.37 9.21 -1.73
CA PHE A 113 -14.36 10.67 -1.70
C PHE A 113 -15.49 11.26 -2.52
N TYR A 114 -15.59 10.86 -3.80
CA TYR A 114 -16.62 11.36 -4.70
C TYR A 114 -18.03 11.09 -4.19
N ARG A 115 -18.28 9.89 -3.71
CA ARG A 115 -19.60 9.52 -3.18
C ARG A 115 -19.95 10.28 -1.92
N THR A 116 -19.00 10.43 -1.00
CA THR A 116 -19.23 11.22 0.21
C THR A 116 -19.56 12.68 -0.11
N MET A 117 -18.83 13.27 -1.06
CA MET A 117 -19.05 14.65 -1.49
C MET A 117 -20.33 14.82 -2.34
N SER A 118 -20.81 13.77 -2.98
CA SER A 118 -22.02 13.79 -3.82
C SER A 118 -23.29 13.49 -3.04
N MET A 119 -23.19 13.10 -1.78
CA MET A 119 -24.36 12.82 -0.93
C MET A 119 -25.06 14.11 -0.54
N PHE A 120 -26.39 14.07 -0.56
CA PHE A 120 -27.16 15.21 -0.08
C PHE A 120 -26.94 15.42 1.43
N PRO A 121 -26.62 16.64 1.85
CA PRO A 121 -26.36 16.93 3.28
C PRO A 121 -27.51 16.59 4.22
N THR A 122 -28.73 16.51 3.67
CA THR A 122 -29.94 16.18 4.43
C THR A 122 -30.24 14.68 4.49
N TRP A 123 -29.45 13.86 3.81
CA TRP A 123 -29.63 12.41 3.82
C TRP A 123 -28.99 11.80 5.07
N ASN A 124 -29.74 10.98 5.79
CA ASN A 124 -29.23 10.26 6.96
C ASN A 124 -28.50 8.98 6.51
N PRO A 125 -27.17 8.86 6.75
CA PRO A 125 -26.42 7.67 6.37
C PRO A 125 -26.64 6.47 7.30
N TRP A 126 -27.45 6.61 8.33
CA TRP A 126 -27.66 5.60 9.36
C TRP A 126 -29.10 5.13 9.43
N ASN A 127 -29.28 3.85 9.71
CA ASN A 127 -30.54 3.27 10.12
C ASN A 127 -30.86 3.62 11.59
N GLU A 128 -32.07 3.36 12.04
CA GLU A 128 -32.48 3.60 13.43
C GLU A 128 -31.67 2.78 14.46
N ASP A 129 -31.13 1.64 14.05
CA ASP A 129 -30.27 0.78 14.87
C ASP A 129 -28.79 1.22 14.89
N GLY A 130 -28.44 2.33 14.24
CA GLY A 130 -27.08 2.84 14.11
C GLY A 130 -26.23 2.13 13.06
N SER A 131 -26.76 1.16 12.33
CA SER A 131 -26.06 0.54 11.21
C SER A 131 -26.05 1.45 9.98
N PRO A 132 -25.05 1.35 9.08
CA PRO A 132 -25.05 2.12 7.86
C PRO A 132 -26.23 1.76 6.95
N ALA A 133 -26.99 2.76 6.51
CA ALA A 133 -28.07 2.58 5.56
C ALA A 133 -27.53 2.25 4.16
N ALA A 134 -28.23 1.41 3.39
CA ALA A 134 -27.78 0.98 2.07
C ALA A 134 -27.70 2.10 1.02
N GLY A 135 -28.46 3.19 1.24
CA GLY A 135 -28.63 4.25 0.26
C GLY A 135 -29.76 3.95 -0.73
N TRP A 136 -30.05 4.90 -1.60
CA TRP A 136 -31.19 4.89 -2.52
C TRP A 136 -30.92 4.26 -3.88
N SER A 137 -29.66 4.13 -4.27
CA SER A 137 -29.32 3.43 -5.50
C SER A 137 -28.03 2.62 -5.34
N ASN A 138 -27.87 1.65 -6.24
CA ASN A 138 -26.65 0.87 -6.32
C ASN A 138 -25.46 1.71 -6.78
N GLN A 139 -25.65 2.81 -7.46
CA GLN A 139 -24.59 3.69 -7.95
C GLN A 139 -24.26 4.81 -6.98
N ASP A 140 -25.25 5.28 -6.21
CA ASP A 140 -25.12 6.38 -5.26
C ASP A 140 -25.34 5.89 -3.81
N GLY A 141 -24.98 4.65 -3.56
CA GLY A 141 -25.15 4.03 -2.26
C GLY A 141 -24.17 4.57 -1.22
N ASN A 142 -24.52 4.39 0.03
CA ASN A 142 -23.73 4.79 1.17
C ASN A 142 -22.36 4.06 1.17
N PRO A 143 -21.22 4.76 1.07
CA PRO A 143 -19.91 4.13 1.07
C PRO A 143 -19.61 3.34 2.34
N TYR A 144 -20.20 3.73 3.48
CA TYR A 144 -20.03 3.00 4.75
C TYR A 144 -20.75 1.68 4.79
N TYR A 145 -21.88 1.58 4.11
CA TYR A 145 -22.59 0.32 3.96
C TYR A 145 -21.76 -0.73 3.23
N TRP A 146 -20.92 -0.31 2.27
CA TRP A 146 -20.13 -1.18 1.43
C TRP A 146 -18.72 -1.43 1.93
N LYS A 147 -18.19 -0.53 2.77
CA LYS A 147 -16.80 -0.52 3.24
C LYS A 147 -16.29 -1.88 3.75
N ASP A 148 -17.12 -2.59 4.53
CA ASP A 148 -16.73 -3.86 5.13
C ASP A 148 -17.21 -5.08 4.31
N LYS A 149 -17.97 -4.85 3.25
CA LYS A 149 -18.52 -5.91 2.39
C LYS A 149 -17.70 -6.16 1.15
N LEU A 150 -16.93 -5.18 0.74
CA LEU A 150 -16.02 -5.26 -0.39
C LEU A 150 -14.62 -4.90 0.08
N THR A 151 -13.70 -5.83 -0.06
CA THR A 151 -12.29 -5.57 0.29
C THR A 151 -11.41 -5.85 -0.91
N ARG A 152 -10.46 -4.97 -1.12
CA ARG A 152 -9.43 -5.11 -2.13
C ARG A 152 -8.08 -4.79 -1.48
N SER A 153 -7.05 -5.53 -1.82
CA SER A 153 -5.70 -5.22 -1.37
C SER A 153 -4.68 -5.62 -2.41
N THR A 154 -3.71 -4.77 -2.59
CA THR A 154 -2.55 -5.00 -3.45
C THR A 154 -1.34 -5.33 -2.61
N THR A 155 -0.68 -6.43 -2.94
CA THR A 155 0.59 -6.84 -2.33
C THR A 155 1.65 -6.94 -3.41
N ASN A 156 2.76 -6.24 -3.21
CA ASN A 156 3.92 -6.32 -4.07
C ASN A 156 5.08 -6.96 -3.32
N ARG A 157 5.74 -7.93 -3.97
CA ARG A 157 6.97 -8.54 -3.48
C ARG A 157 8.05 -8.40 -4.55
N LYS A 158 9.18 -7.86 -4.17
CA LYS A 158 10.32 -7.71 -5.06
C LYS A 158 11.55 -8.30 -4.37
N THR A 159 12.28 -9.13 -5.09
CA THR A 159 13.53 -9.73 -4.61
C THR A 159 14.58 -9.60 -5.69
N SER A 160 15.77 -9.23 -5.32
CA SER A 160 16.89 -9.21 -6.24
C SER A 160 18.11 -9.89 -5.61
N PHE A 161 18.89 -10.53 -6.46
CA PHE A 161 20.20 -11.06 -6.13
C PHE A 161 21.20 -10.60 -7.16
N ASN A 162 22.39 -10.27 -6.72
CA ASN A 162 23.51 -9.96 -7.57
C ASN A 162 24.77 -10.66 -7.06
N ILE A 163 25.58 -11.12 -7.98
CA ILE A 163 26.90 -11.66 -7.73
C ILE A 163 27.86 -11.11 -8.76
N GLY A 164 29.03 -10.74 -8.32
CA GLY A 164 30.06 -10.23 -9.20
C GLY A 164 31.45 -10.64 -8.73
N PHE A 165 32.39 -10.52 -9.62
CA PHE A 165 33.80 -10.71 -9.30
C PHE A 165 34.68 -9.64 -10.00
N ALA A 166 35.77 -9.34 -9.39
CA ALA A 166 36.84 -8.53 -9.94
C ALA A 166 38.16 -9.31 -9.83
N LEU A 167 38.72 -9.63 -10.98
CA LEU A 167 39.98 -10.33 -11.11
C LEU A 167 41.04 -9.37 -11.66
N GLU A 168 42.10 -9.17 -10.91
CA GLU A 168 43.28 -8.43 -11.32
C GLU A 168 44.25 -9.37 -12.08
N ILE A 169 44.30 -9.25 -13.40
CA ILE A 169 45.11 -10.12 -14.26
C ILE A 169 46.56 -9.62 -14.27
N ILE A 170 46.74 -8.32 -14.40
CA ILE A 170 48.06 -7.67 -14.35
C ILE A 170 47.97 -6.61 -13.25
N PRO A 171 48.81 -6.66 -12.22
CA PRO A 171 48.77 -5.73 -11.12
C PRO A 171 48.71 -4.27 -11.57
N GLN A 172 47.65 -3.57 -11.12
CA GLN A 172 47.35 -2.15 -11.41
C GLN A 172 47.13 -1.79 -12.90
N GLN A 173 47.13 -2.76 -13.82
CA GLN A 173 47.02 -2.50 -15.25
C GLN A 173 45.84 -3.16 -15.93
N LEU A 174 45.50 -4.41 -15.62
CA LEU A 174 44.47 -5.15 -16.30
C LEU A 174 43.51 -5.83 -15.32
N PHE A 175 42.25 -5.47 -15.39
CA PHE A 175 41.17 -6.02 -14.58
C PHE A 175 40.10 -6.68 -15.44
N LEU A 176 39.61 -7.82 -15.01
CA LEU A 176 38.42 -8.48 -15.56
C LEU A 176 37.31 -8.44 -14.51
N ASN A 177 36.20 -7.80 -14.87
CA ASN A 177 35.01 -7.71 -14.02
C ASN A 177 33.87 -8.48 -14.64
N GLY A 178 33.17 -9.27 -13.84
CA GLY A 178 31.93 -9.94 -14.22
C GLY A 178 30.85 -9.66 -13.22
N ASN A 179 29.62 -9.50 -13.69
CA ASN A 179 28.45 -9.27 -12.84
C ASN A 179 27.24 -10.00 -13.41
N SER A 180 26.45 -10.60 -12.52
CA SER A 180 25.17 -11.23 -12.85
C SER A 180 24.13 -10.79 -11.85
N SER A 181 22.92 -10.52 -12.33
CA SER A 181 21.80 -10.08 -11.48
C SER A 181 20.54 -10.83 -11.86
N MET A 182 19.77 -11.18 -10.84
CA MET A 182 18.46 -11.81 -10.95
C MET A 182 17.42 -10.98 -10.22
N TYR A 183 16.28 -10.77 -10.86
CA TYR A 183 15.15 -10.04 -10.31
C TYR A 183 13.91 -10.92 -10.33
N TYR A 184 13.18 -10.89 -9.24
CA TYR A 184 11.87 -11.50 -9.13
C TYR A 184 10.87 -10.47 -8.61
N THR A 185 9.73 -10.35 -9.30
CA THR A 185 8.64 -9.47 -8.88
C THR A 185 7.34 -10.27 -8.89
N ASP A 186 6.62 -10.23 -7.79
CA ASP A 186 5.30 -10.81 -7.61
C ASP A 186 4.32 -9.70 -7.24
N TYR A 187 3.22 -9.66 -7.98
CA TYR A 187 2.11 -8.73 -7.76
C TYR A 187 0.85 -9.53 -7.50
N GLN A 188 0.25 -9.35 -6.34
CA GLN A 188 -0.99 -10.01 -5.96
C GLN A 188 -2.08 -8.98 -5.70
N LEU A 189 -3.18 -9.13 -6.41
CA LEU A 189 -4.43 -8.41 -6.18
C LEU A 189 -5.43 -9.36 -5.53
N ASN A 190 -5.84 -9.04 -4.31
CA ASN A 190 -6.83 -9.81 -3.58
C ASN A 190 -8.13 -9.01 -3.50
N CYS A 191 -9.20 -9.57 -4.05
CA CYS A 191 -10.53 -8.98 -3.98
C CYS A 191 -11.47 -9.97 -3.28
N SER A 192 -12.26 -9.49 -2.32
CA SER A 192 -13.30 -10.29 -1.70
C SER A 192 -14.60 -9.52 -1.58
N LYS A 193 -15.71 -10.22 -1.82
CA LYS A 193 -17.07 -9.72 -1.65
C LYS A 193 -17.78 -10.60 -0.65
N ARG A 194 -18.21 -10.04 0.47
CA ARG A 194 -19.09 -10.74 1.41
C ARG A 194 -20.49 -10.86 0.81
N SER A 195 -21.04 -12.07 0.84
CA SER A 195 -22.44 -12.30 0.51
C SER A 195 -23.32 -11.53 1.48
N ILE A 196 -24.24 -10.76 0.95
CA ILE A 196 -25.26 -10.06 1.73
C ILE A 196 -26.47 -10.99 1.71
N SER A 197 -26.74 -11.69 2.80
CA SER A 197 -28.05 -12.31 2.98
C SER A 197 -29.08 -11.18 3.10
N ARG A 198 -30.06 -11.20 2.22
CA ARG A 198 -31.26 -10.38 2.32
C ARG A 198 -32.13 -10.90 3.43
#